data_d5fe351a979bd66f42440ed49a6e827c
#
_entry.id   d5fe351a979bd66f42440ed49a6e827c
#
_cell.length_a   1.000
_cell.length_b   1.000
_cell.length_c   1.000
_cell.angle_alpha   90.00
_cell.angle_beta   90.00
_cell.angle_gamma   90.00
#
_symmetry.space_group_name_H-M   'P 1'
#
loop_
_entity.id
_entity.type
_entity.pdbx_description
1 polymer ?
#
loop_
_entity_poly.entity_id
_entity_poly.type
_entity_poly.pdbx_seq_one_letter_code
_entity_poly.pdbx_strand_id
1 'polypeptide(L)'
;MAVKDYIFRYRIITNLNCNMNESTGVNGNCYFCYQPNKEPKYLSYEAARATMDKVGILKRATIMGGEATLRNDLPDFIKLAADHVENDVCLVTNGILLDEDRIKSYMEAGLSEVAISISSKEQYLRRRKQALLCKKYIPNTRINIPKCKESTGDKLVELLKLILSDGFYLIVCEDLMGRYGDFDFQDKMDVTKIKDDGCNFYDYVWEGHQFGVFGNYTGYDDTDIIISPVGNFCKWEMYCDKVGNRELNKTESSVDIGARKLIKN
;
A
#
# COMPACT_ATOMS: atom_id res chain seq x y z
N MET A 1 26.21 14.12 -3.78
CA MET A 1 24.94 13.48 -4.18
C MET A 1 23.81 14.26 -3.53
N ALA A 2 22.86 14.78 -4.27
CA ALA A 2 21.75 15.54 -3.70
C ALA A 2 20.83 14.58 -2.94
N VAL A 3 20.24 15.03 -1.83
CA VAL A 3 19.29 14.21 -1.02
C VAL A 3 18.15 13.65 -1.90
N LYS A 4 17.83 14.35 -2.99
CA LYS A 4 16.83 13.96 -4.00
C LYS A 4 17.13 12.62 -4.67
N ASP A 5 18.40 12.21 -4.75
CA ASP A 5 18.82 10.96 -5.41
C ASP A 5 18.45 9.70 -4.61
N TYR A 6 18.07 9.86 -3.35
CA TYR A 6 17.65 8.77 -2.45
C TYR A 6 16.15 8.68 -2.24
N ILE A 7 15.39 9.74 -2.59
CA ILE A 7 13.94 9.75 -2.41
C ILE A 7 13.31 9.23 -3.68
N PHE A 8 12.61 8.11 -3.55
CA PHE A 8 12.08 7.36 -4.69
C PHE A 8 10.59 7.57 -4.91
N ARG A 9 9.79 7.75 -3.84
CA ARG A 9 8.35 7.63 -3.92
C ARG A 9 7.59 8.61 -3.04
N TYR A 10 6.47 9.12 -3.55
CA TYR A 10 5.40 9.70 -2.73
C TYR A 10 4.51 8.61 -2.14
N ARG A 11 4.23 8.70 -0.84
CA ARG A 11 3.12 8.00 -0.19
C ARG A 11 2.10 9.03 0.24
N ILE A 12 0.94 9.04 -0.41
CA ILE A 12 -0.11 10.03 -0.19
C ILE A 12 -1.23 9.37 0.61
N ILE A 13 -1.33 9.70 1.89
CA ILE A 13 -2.41 9.25 2.77
C ILE A 13 -3.53 10.28 2.67
N THR A 14 -4.53 10.00 1.87
CA THR A 14 -5.56 10.99 1.52
C THR A 14 -6.56 11.24 2.66
N ASN A 15 -6.78 10.24 3.53
CA ASN A 15 -7.73 10.30 4.64
C ASN A 15 -7.42 9.22 5.68
N LEU A 16 -7.97 9.36 6.88
CA LEU A 16 -7.78 8.39 7.97
C LEU A 16 -8.97 7.43 8.15
N ASN A 17 -10.18 7.81 7.75
CA ASN A 17 -11.37 6.96 7.85
C ASN A 17 -11.34 5.79 6.87
N CYS A 18 -12.04 4.71 7.23
CA CYS A 18 -12.13 3.49 6.44
C CYS A 18 -13.51 2.87 6.60
N ASN A 19 -14.02 2.26 5.54
CA ASN A 19 -15.29 1.54 5.51
C ASN A 19 -15.16 0.01 5.73
N MET A 20 -13.96 -0.45 6.11
CA MET A 20 -13.75 -1.87 6.38
C MET A 20 -14.46 -2.25 7.70
N ASN A 21 -15.55 -2.98 7.55
CA ASN A 21 -16.36 -3.49 8.67
C ASN A 21 -16.43 -5.03 8.68
N GLU A 22 -15.72 -5.68 7.78
CA GLU A 22 -15.76 -7.13 7.59
C GLU A 22 -14.67 -7.87 8.39
N SER A 23 -13.81 -7.14 9.07
CA SER A 23 -12.72 -7.75 9.81
C SER A 23 -13.12 -8.12 11.22
N THR A 24 -12.44 -9.11 11.77
CA THR A 24 -12.63 -9.61 13.13
C THR A 24 -12.05 -8.67 14.21
N GLY A 25 -11.66 -7.46 13.83
CA GLY A 25 -11.11 -6.47 14.76
C GLY A 25 -12.17 -5.84 15.65
N VAL A 26 -11.75 -5.33 16.81
CA VAL A 26 -12.59 -4.55 17.69
C VAL A 26 -13.11 -3.33 16.91
N ASN A 27 -14.41 -3.07 16.99
CA ASN A 27 -15.10 -2.01 16.26
C ASN A 27 -15.10 -2.14 14.72
N GLY A 28 -15.01 -3.36 14.18
CA GLY A 28 -15.12 -3.60 12.75
C GLY A 28 -13.89 -3.22 11.91
N ASN A 29 -12.82 -2.76 12.54
CA ASN A 29 -11.56 -2.42 11.87
C ASN A 29 -10.64 -3.65 11.76
N CYS A 30 -9.76 -3.65 10.75
CA CYS A 30 -8.70 -4.64 10.67
C CYS A 30 -7.81 -4.56 11.92
N TYR A 31 -7.75 -5.63 12.71
CA TYR A 31 -6.94 -5.64 13.94
C TYR A 31 -5.43 -5.49 13.67
N PHE A 32 -4.99 -5.78 12.46
CA PHE A 32 -3.60 -5.61 11.99
C PHE A 32 -3.37 -4.24 11.34
N CYS A 33 -4.39 -3.36 11.29
CA CYS A 33 -4.27 -2.07 10.63
C CYS A 33 -3.22 -1.20 11.32
N TYR A 34 -2.28 -0.68 10.55
CA TYR A 34 -1.28 0.26 11.06
C TYR A 34 -1.86 1.67 11.30
N GLN A 35 -3.07 1.95 10.81
CA GLN A 35 -3.80 3.19 11.00
C GLN A 35 -4.92 2.99 12.04
N PRO A 36 -4.63 3.10 13.36
CA PRO A 36 -5.62 2.84 14.41
C PRO A 36 -6.65 3.95 14.52
N ASN A 37 -6.26 5.21 14.26
CA ASN A 37 -7.16 6.34 14.28
C ASN A 37 -7.98 6.39 12.99
N LYS A 38 -9.29 6.16 13.11
CA LYS A 38 -10.25 6.19 12.01
C LYS A 38 -11.11 7.47 12.00
N GLU A 39 -10.72 8.48 12.76
CA GLU A 39 -11.39 9.78 12.70
C GLU A 39 -11.38 10.30 11.25
N PRO A 40 -12.47 10.92 10.81
CA PRO A 40 -12.56 11.45 9.45
C PRO A 40 -11.69 12.72 9.31
N LYS A 41 -10.39 12.50 9.12
CA LYS A 41 -9.45 13.56 8.75
C LYS A 41 -9.06 13.37 7.29
N TYR A 42 -9.04 14.46 6.56
CA TYR A 42 -8.79 14.49 5.14
C TYR A 42 -7.58 15.37 4.84
N LEU A 43 -6.73 14.90 3.95
CA LEU A 43 -5.67 15.71 3.37
C LEU A 43 -6.30 16.73 2.43
N SER A 44 -5.98 18.02 2.56
CA SER A 44 -6.40 19.01 1.58
C SER A 44 -5.60 18.88 0.30
N TYR A 45 -6.23 19.13 -0.83
CA TYR A 45 -5.58 19.09 -2.13
C TYR A 45 -4.43 20.12 -2.20
N GLU A 46 -4.66 21.33 -1.70
CA GLU A 46 -3.68 22.41 -1.69
C GLU A 46 -2.43 22.05 -0.87
N ALA A 47 -2.61 21.39 0.29
CA ALA A 47 -1.48 20.94 1.10
C ALA A 47 -0.67 19.86 0.41
N ALA A 48 -1.34 18.89 -0.25
CA ALA A 48 -0.68 17.86 -1.04
C ALA A 48 0.11 18.49 -2.19
N ARG A 49 -0.54 19.34 -2.96
CA ARG A 49 0.06 20.06 -4.10
C ARG A 49 1.27 20.89 -3.68
N ALA A 50 1.12 21.75 -2.65
CA ALA A 50 2.22 22.57 -2.17
C ALA A 50 3.44 21.76 -1.75
N THR A 51 3.23 20.58 -1.16
CA THR A 51 4.32 19.67 -0.80
C THR A 51 4.97 19.06 -2.04
N MET A 52 4.16 18.59 -3.00
CA MET A 52 4.68 17.94 -4.21
C MET A 52 5.38 18.93 -5.13
N ASP A 53 4.83 20.15 -5.30
CA ASP A 53 5.49 21.24 -6.05
C ASP A 53 6.86 21.59 -5.45
N LYS A 54 6.98 21.54 -4.13
CA LYS A 54 8.20 21.85 -3.40
C LYS A 54 9.25 20.75 -3.53
N VAL A 55 8.84 19.48 -3.51
CA VAL A 55 9.72 18.30 -3.64
C VAL A 55 10.10 18.05 -5.10
N GLY A 56 9.16 18.23 -6.02
CA GLY A 56 9.32 18.03 -7.45
C GLY A 56 9.03 16.58 -7.89
N ILE A 57 9.51 16.21 -9.07
CA ILE A 57 9.22 14.92 -9.68
C ILE A 57 10.00 13.79 -8.99
N LEU A 58 9.31 12.72 -8.61
CA LEU A 58 9.87 11.47 -8.10
C LEU A 58 9.59 10.32 -9.06
N LYS A 59 10.08 9.11 -8.73
CA LYS A 59 9.91 7.94 -9.61
C LYS A 59 8.48 7.43 -9.66
N ARG A 60 7.79 7.42 -8.53
CA ARG A 60 6.43 6.86 -8.44
C ARG A 60 5.64 7.42 -7.26
N ALA A 61 4.33 7.22 -7.27
CA ALA A 61 3.46 7.55 -6.17
C ALA A 61 2.61 6.35 -5.72
N THR A 62 2.35 6.29 -4.43
CA THR A 62 1.37 5.34 -3.86
C THR A 62 0.33 6.15 -3.10
N ILE A 63 -0.91 6.10 -3.57
CA ILE A 63 -2.06 6.71 -2.93
C ILE A 63 -2.72 5.68 -2.04
N MET A 64 -2.96 6.06 -0.81
CA MET A 64 -3.55 5.22 0.21
C MET A 64 -4.28 6.07 1.26
N GLY A 65 -4.75 5.45 2.34
CA GLY A 65 -5.40 6.17 3.42
C GLY A 65 -5.82 5.21 4.52
N GLY A 66 -6.89 5.55 5.24
CA GLY A 66 -7.75 4.54 5.83
C GLY A 66 -8.36 3.73 4.67
N GLU A 67 -9.19 4.40 3.85
CA GLU A 67 -9.62 3.92 2.53
C GLU A 67 -9.77 5.13 1.59
N ALA A 68 -8.88 5.23 0.60
CA ALA A 68 -8.82 6.38 -0.30
C ALA A 68 -10.07 6.51 -1.18
N THR A 69 -10.70 5.41 -1.57
CA THR A 69 -11.89 5.40 -2.43
C THR A 69 -13.15 5.97 -1.78
N LEU A 70 -13.11 6.30 -0.48
CA LEU A 70 -14.16 7.07 0.18
C LEU A 70 -14.20 8.55 -0.26
N ARG A 71 -13.16 9.03 -0.90
CA ARG A 71 -13.08 10.40 -1.41
C ARG A 71 -13.70 10.51 -2.80
N ASN A 72 -14.58 11.48 -2.97
CA ASN A 72 -15.15 11.78 -4.30
C ASN A 72 -14.15 12.53 -5.19
N ASP A 73 -13.22 13.28 -4.59
CA ASP A 73 -12.14 14.01 -5.25
C ASP A 73 -10.85 13.19 -5.40
N LEU A 74 -10.91 11.86 -5.24
CA LEU A 74 -9.75 11.00 -5.44
C LEU A 74 -9.11 11.12 -6.83
N PRO A 75 -9.87 11.31 -7.95
CA PRO A 75 -9.28 11.54 -9.26
C PRO A 75 -8.34 12.75 -9.30
N ASP A 76 -8.63 13.81 -8.55
CA ASP A 76 -7.77 15.00 -8.49
C ASP A 76 -6.42 14.68 -7.85
N PHE A 77 -6.42 13.86 -6.77
CA PHE A 77 -5.18 13.40 -6.14
C PHE A 77 -4.39 12.44 -7.04
N ILE A 78 -5.07 11.60 -7.81
CA ILE A 78 -4.42 10.72 -8.80
C ILE A 78 -3.76 11.57 -9.88
N LYS A 79 -4.47 12.57 -10.43
CA LYS A 79 -3.94 13.49 -11.42
C LYS A 79 -2.74 14.27 -10.89
N LEU A 80 -2.86 14.82 -9.68
CA LEU A 80 -1.75 15.52 -9.01
C LEU A 80 -0.53 14.60 -8.88
N ALA A 81 -0.73 13.35 -8.46
CA ALA A 81 0.36 12.39 -8.34
C ALA A 81 0.98 12.09 -9.72
N ALA A 82 0.16 11.88 -10.76
CA ALA A 82 0.64 11.61 -12.11
C ALA A 82 1.47 12.76 -12.68
N ASP A 83 1.13 14.00 -12.36
CA ASP A 83 1.88 15.19 -12.79
C ASP A 83 3.22 15.35 -12.05
N HIS A 84 3.46 14.60 -10.96
CA HIS A 84 4.67 14.68 -10.13
C HIS A 84 5.49 13.40 -10.06
N VAL A 85 5.25 12.45 -10.95
CA VAL A 85 6.07 11.22 -11.04
C VAL A 85 6.48 10.91 -12.46
N GLU A 86 7.61 10.21 -12.59
CA GLU A 86 8.11 9.74 -13.91
C GLU A 86 7.40 8.49 -14.38
N ASN A 87 6.98 7.62 -13.47
CA ASN A 87 6.47 6.28 -13.79
C ASN A 87 5.04 6.10 -13.25
N ASP A 88 4.89 5.27 -12.23
CA ASP A 88 3.60 4.73 -11.84
C ASP A 88 2.92 5.50 -10.72
N VAL A 89 1.60 5.60 -10.84
CA VAL A 89 0.69 5.94 -9.74
C VAL A 89 -0.07 4.69 -9.33
N CYS A 90 0.15 4.26 -8.09
CA CYS A 90 -0.49 3.08 -7.50
C CYS A 90 -1.56 3.50 -6.50
N LEU A 91 -2.76 2.92 -6.59
CA LEU A 91 -3.80 3.02 -5.57
C LEU A 91 -3.82 1.77 -4.71
N VAL A 92 -3.66 1.92 -3.39
CA VAL A 92 -3.88 0.85 -2.40
C VAL A 92 -5.28 1.00 -1.81
N THR A 93 -6.11 -0.03 -1.94
CA THR A 93 -7.53 -0.01 -1.55
C THR A 93 -7.99 -1.36 -1.00
N ASN A 94 -9.07 -1.36 -0.23
CA ASN A 94 -9.76 -2.59 0.17
C ASN A 94 -10.69 -3.14 -0.94
N GLY A 95 -10.88 -2.41 -2.02
CA GLY A 95 -11.65 -2.83 -3.20
C GLY A 95 -13.17 -2.77 -3.08
N ILE A 96 -13.74 -2.37 -1.92
CA ILE A 96 -15.19 -2.41 -1.68
C ILE A 96 -15.96 -1.52 -2.65
N LEU A 97 -15.45 -0.33 -2.90
CA LEU A 97 -16.12 0.71 -3.69
C LEU A 97 -15.70 0.74 -5.16
N LEU A 98 -14.91 -0.22 -5.62
CA LEU A 98 -14.48 -0.26 -7.00
C LEU A 98 -15.60 -0.75 -7.91
N ASP A 99 -16.04 0.10 -8.79
CA ASP A 99 -16.92 -0.15 -9.90
C ASP A 99 -16.30 0.31 -11.23
N GLU A 100 -16.98 0.06 -12.33
CA GLU A 100 -16.44 0.35 -13.66
C GLU A 100 -16.23 1.85 -13.89
N ASP A 101 -17.15 2.68 -13.45
CA ASP A 101 -17.10 4.14 -13.67
C ASP A 101 -15.96 4.76 -12.86
N ARG A 102 -15.78 4.34 -11.62
CA ARG A 102 -14.65 4.77 -10.78
C ARG A 102 -13.31 4.35 -11.36
N ILE A 103 -13.21 3.08 -11.80
CA ILE A 103 -11.96 2.57 -12.39
C ILE A 103 -11.60 3.37 -13.64
N LYS A 104 -12.55 3.65 -14.52
CA LYS A 104 -12.33 4.49 -15.72
C LYS A 104 -11.91 5.90 -15.36
N SER A 105 -12.61 6.54 -14.41
CA SER A 105 -12.25 7.88 -13.94
C SER A 105 -10.84 7.93 -13.34
N TYR A 106 -10.44 6.91 -12.60
CA TYR A 106 -9.07 6.83 -12.05
C TYR A 106 -8.02 6.63 -13.13
N MET A 107 -8.30 5.82 -14.15
CA MET A 107 -7.41 5.65 -15.30
C MET A 107 -7.24 6.97 -16.08
N GLU A 108 -8.33 7.67 -16.36
CA GLU A 108 -8.32 8.97 -17.03
C GLU A 108 -7.51 10.01 -16.24
N ALA A 109 -7.51 9.91 -14.91
CA ALA A 109 -6.69 10.74 -14.04
C ALA A 109 -5.20 10.34 -14.00
N GLY A 110 -4.81 9.21 -14.59
CA GLY A 110 -3.42 8.75 -14.66
C GLY A 110 -3.06 7.58 -13.74
N LEU A 111 -4.06 6.88 -13.16
CA LEU A 111 -3.81 5.68 -12.38
C LEU A 111 -3.29 4.55 -13.28
N SER A 112 -2.11 4.00 -12.97
CA SER A 112 -1.47 2.93 -13.72
C SER A 112 -1.39 1.60 -12.99
N GLU A 113 -1.59 1.60 -11.67
CA GLU A 113 -1.48 0.42 -10.84
C GLU A 113 -2.54 0.39 -9.72
N VAL A 114 -3.12 -0.77 -9.44
CA VAL A 114 -4.02 -0.98 -8.30
C VAL A 114 -3.52 -2.14 -7.45
N ALA A 115 -3.44 -1.91 -6.14
CA ALA A 115 -3.13 -2.92 -5.15
C ALA A 115 -4.35 -3.14 -4.23
N ILE A 116 -5.04 -4.26 -4.39
CA ILE A 116 -6.21 -4.58 -3.57
C ILE A 116 -5.75 -5.38 -2.34
N SER A 117 -6.05 -4.87 -1.15
CA SER A 117 -5.67 -5.51 0.12
C SER A 117 -6.68 -6.60 0.49
N ILE A 118 -6.21 -7.84 0.58
CA ILE A 118 -7.02 -9.03 0.91
C ILE A 118 -6.34 -9.79 2.03
N SER A 119 -7.04 -10.07 3.11
CA SER A 119 -6.49 -10.77 4.29
C SER A 119 -6.99 -12.21 4.46
N SER A 120 -8.02 -12.63 3.72
CA SER A 120 -8.57 -13.99 3.81
C SER A 120 -9.20 -14.45 2.50
N LYS A 121 -9.41 -15.76 2.37
CA LYS A 121 -10.10 -16.39 1.24
C LYS A 121 -11.53 -15.86 1.09
N GLU A 122 -12.27 -15.72 2.18
CA GLU A 122 -13.64 -15.21 2.19
C GLU A 122 -13.67 -13.76 1.71
N GLN A 123 -12.70 -12.96 2.14
CA GLN A 123 -12.58 -11.58 1.68
C GLN A 123 -12.27 -11.51 0.19
N TYR A 124 -11.36 -12.37 -0.30
CA TYR A 124 -11.08 -12.46 -1.74
C TYR A 124 -12.31 -12.83 -2.55
N LEU A 125 -13.04 -13.86 -2.15
CA LEU A 125 -14.26 -14.28 -2.86
C LEU A 125 -15.30 -13.17 -2.96
N ARG A 126 -15.46 -12.37 -1.90
CA ARG A 126 -16.35 -11.18 -1.93
C ARG A 126 -15.85 -10.06 -2.85
N ARG A 127 -14.53 -9.94 -3.06
CA ARG A 127 -13.89 -8.88 -3.88
C ARG A 127 -13.44 -9.34 -5.26
N ARG A 128 -13.56 -10.63 -5.54
CA ARG A 128 -13.06 -11.24 -6.79
C ARG A 128 -13.61 -10.54 -8.04
N LYS A 129 -14.91 -10.21 -8.05
CA LYS A 129 -15.51 -9.49 -9.18
C LYS A 129 -14.86 -8.12 -9.40
N GLN A 130 -14.67 -7.34 -8.36
CA GLN A 130 -14.01 -6.03 -8.41
C GLN A 130 -12.55 -6.15 -8.84
N ALA A 131 -11.82 -7.14 -8.30
CA ALA A 131 -10.44 -7.39 -8.65
C ALA A 131 -10.29 -7.73 -10.15
N LEU A 132 -11.11 -8.64 -10.67
CA LEU A 132 -11.11 -9.00 -12.08
C LEU A 132 -11.52 -7.83 -12.97
N LEU A 133 -12.46 -7.00 -12.53
CA LEU A 133 -12.84 -5.78 -13.23
C LEU A 133 -11.67 -4.78 -13.28
N CYS A 134 -10.97 -4.56 -12.17
CA CYS A 134 -9.77 -3.73 -12.17
C CYS A 134 -8.73 -4.27 -13.14
N LYS A 135 -8.42 -5.55 -13.11
CA LYS A 135 -7.43 -6.18 -13.98
C LYS A 135 -7.76 -6.02 -15.46
N LYS A 136 -9.06 -6.03 -15.81
CA LYS A 136 -9.52 -5.80 -17.19
C LYS A 136 -9.13 -4.41 -17.70
N TYR A 137 -9.20 -3.38 -16.86
CA TYR A 137 -8.94 -1.99 -17.23
C TYR A 137 -7.51 -1.56 -16.89
N ILE A 138 -6.97 -2.02 -15.77
CA ILE A 138 -5.63 -1.70 -15.29
C ILE A 138 -4.84 -3.01 -15.18
N PRO A 139 -4.08 -3.41 -16.23
CA PRO A 139 -3.36 -4.68 -16.24
C PRO A 139 -2.42 -4.89 -15.04
N ASN A 140 -1.84 -3.80 -14.51
CA ASN A 140 -0.99 -3.82 -13.32
C ASN A 140 -1.81 -3.89 -12.00
N THR A 141 -2.93 -4.62 -12.02
CA THR A 141 -3.68 -4.91 -10.79
C THR A 141 -3.05 -6.09 -10.07
N ARG A 142 -2.68 -5.88 -8.81
CA ARG A 142 -2.15 -6.90 -7.91
C ARG A 142 -2.97 -7.04 -6.64
N ILE A 143 -2.76 -8.13 -5.94
CA ILE A 143 -3.34 -8.38 -4.62
C ILE A 143 -2.24 -8.26 -3.56
N ASN A 144 -2.46 -7.44 -2.55
CA ASN A 144 -1.62 -7.37 -1.36
C ASN A 144 -2.24 -8.21 -0.25
N ILE A 145 -1.46 -9.16 0.28
CA ILE A 145 -1.89 -10.02 1.40
C ILE A 145 -1.11 -9.59 2.65
N PRO A 146 -1.71 -8.85 3.58
CA PRO A 146 -1.07 -8.58 4.86
C PRO A 146 -0.96 -9.87 5.66
N LYS A 147 0.17 -10.08 6.33
CA LYS A 147 0.33 -11.21 7.22
C LYS A 147 -0.50 -11.02 8.48
N CYS A 148 -1.42 -11.91 8.70
CA CYS A 148 -2.37 -11.88 9.80
C CYS A 148 -2.89 -13.29 10.10
N LYS A 149 -3.72 -13.47 11.13
CA LYS A 149 -4.25 -14.80 11.53
C LYS A 149 -4.92 -15.55 10.38
N GLU A 150 -5.58 -14.82 9.50
CA GLU A 150 -6.35 -15.35 8.39
C GLU A 150 -5.50 -15.66 7.17
N SER A 151 -4.24 -15.20 7.16
CA SER A 151 -3.28 -15.38 6.06
C SER A 151 -1.98 -16.05 6.51
N THR A 152 -2.08 -17.08 7.34
CA THR A 152 -0.96 -17.92 7.77
C THR A 152 -1.27 -19.40 7.56
N GLY A 153 -0.25 -20.24 7.48
CA GLY A 153 -0.37 -21.68 7.34
C GLY A 153 -1.19 -22.11 6.13
N ASP A 154 -2.03 -23.12 6.28
CA ASP A 154 -2.85 -23.68 5.19
C ASP A 154 -3.83 -22.64 4.61
N LYS A 155 -4.32 -21.71 5.42
CA LYS A 155 -5.19 -20.63 4.96
C LYS A 155 -4.49 -19.70 3.97
N LEU A 156 -3.22 -19.40 4.22
CA LEU A 156 -2.41 -18.62 3.28
C LEU A 156 -2.24 -19.39 1.98
N VAL A 157 -1.88 -20.68 2.05
CA VAL A 157 -1.69 -21.54 0.86
C VAL A 157 -2.95 -21.60 0.01
N GLU A 158 -4.12 -21.82 0.62
CA GLU A 158 -5.39 -21.83 -0.11
C GLU A 158 -5.68 -20.46 -0.78
N LEU A 159 -5.42 -19.37 -0.07
CA LEU A 159 -5.60 -18.02 -0.61
C LEU A 159 -4.65 -17.75 -1.78
N LEU A 160 -3.35 -18.11 -1.64
CA LEU A 160 -2.34 -17.96 -2.69
C LEU A 160 -2.76 -18.72 -3.96
N LYS A 161 -3.08 -20.01 -3.84
CA LYS A 161 -3.50 -20.85 -4.97
C LYS A 161 -4.71 -20.26 -5.70
N LEU A 162 -5.71 -19.79 -4.95
CA LEU A 162 -6.91 -19.20 -5.52
C LEU A 162 -6.62 -17.92 -6.31
N ILE A 163 -5.83 -17.00 -5.75
CA ILE A 163 -5.49 -15.72 -6.38
C ILE A 163 -4.60 -15.95 -7.62
N LEU A 164 -3.61 -16.83 -7.50
CA LEU A 164 -2.70 -17.16 -8.59
C LEU A 164 -3.44 -17.82 -9.77
N SER A 165 -4.40 -18.73 -9.47
CA SER A 165 -5.24 -19.36 -10.51
C SER A 165 -6.12 -18.35 -11.27
N ASP A 166 -6.46 -17.21 -10.69
CA ASP A 166 -7.12 -16.10 -11.38
C ASP A 166 -6.11 -15.23 -12.17
N GLY A 167 -4.84 -15.61 -12.17
CA GLY A 167 -3.77 -14.97 -12.92
C GLY A 167 -3.33 -13.61 -12.37
N PHE A 168 -3.57 -13.32 -11.09
CA PHE A 168 -3.05 -12.12 -10.47
C PHE A 168 -1.59 -12.31 -10.05
N TYR A 169 -0.79 -11.24 -10.21
CA TYR A 169 0.39 -11.09 -9.40
C TYR A 169 -0.04 -10.70 -7.97
N LEU A 170 0.60 -11.25 -6.99
CA LEU A 170 0.32 -10.91 -5.61
C LEU A 170 1.61 -10.60 -4.84
N ILE A 171 1.46 -9.80 -3.79
CA ILE A 171 2.52 -9.51 -2.85
C ILE A 171 2.05 -9.92 -1.47
N VAL A 172 2.73 -10.88 -0.88
CA VAL A 172 2.55 -11.20 0.54
C VAL A 172 3.31 -10.18 1.34
N CYS A 173 2.57 -9.30 2.01
CA CYS A 173 3.15 -8.23 2.81
C CYS A 173 3.50 -8.76 4.20
N GLU A 174 4.61 -8.28 4.68
CA GLU A 174 5.13 -8.57 6.00
C GLU A 174 4.14 -8.22 7.14
N ASP A 175 4.27 -8.96 8.22
CA ASP A 175 3.75 -8.56 9.52
C ASP A 175 4.62 -7.47 10.14
N LEU A 176 4.26 -6.22 9.88
CA LEU A 176 4.95 -5.04 10.43
C LEU A 176 5.03 -5.01 11.97
N MET A 177 4.32 -5.91 12.64
CA MET A 177 4.29 -6.02 14.10
C MET A 177 5.07 -7.22 14.64
N GLY A 178 5.62 -8.07 13.77
CA GLY A 178 6.32 -9.30 14.17
C GLY A 178 5.47 -10.30 14.95
N ARG A 179 4.14 -10.28 14.78
CA ARG A 179 3.22 -11.09 15.61
C ARG A 179 2.96 -12.48 15.10
N TYR A 180 3.20 -12.71 13.82
CA TYR A 180 2.72 -13.92 13.12
C TYR A 180 3.86 -14.81 12.59
N GLY A 181 5.11 -14.56 13.02
CA GLY A 181 6.26 -15.39 12.66
C GLY A 181 6.60 -15.38 11.16
N ASP A 182 7.32 -16.36 10.67
CA ASP A 182 7.70 -16.47 9.27
C ASP A 182 6.57 -17.02 8.39
N PHE A 183 6.68 -16.83 7.07
CA PHE A 183 5.77 -17.44 6.11
C PHE A 183 6.17 -18.90 5.91
N ASP A 184 5.28 -19.80 6.28
CA ASP A 184 5.49 -21.27 6.23
C ASP A 184 4.86 -21.94 4.99
N PHE A 185 4.59 -21.15 3.93
CA PHE A 185 4.00 -21.69 2.69
C PHE A 185 4.99 -22.56 1.89
N GLN A 186 6.28 -22.36 2.07
CA GLN A 186 7.34 -23.03 1.30
C GLN A 186 7.32 -24.55 1.52
N ASP A 187 7.02 -25.00 2.72
CA ASP A 187 6.90 -26.43 3.04
C ASP A 187 5.58 -27.04 2.55
N LYS A 188 4.64 -26.21 2.09
CA LYS A 188 3.27 -26.62 1.74
C LYS A 188 2.92 -26.39 0.26
N MET A 189 3.78 -25.72 -0.45
CA MET A 189 3.64 -25.44 -1.89
C MET A 189 4.97 -25.78 -2.57
N ASP A 190 4.90 -26.44 -3.69
CA ASP A 190 6.06 -26.65 -4.56
C ASP A 190 6.41 -25.34 -5.27
N VAL A 191 7.19 -24.50 -4.60
CA VAL A 191 7.57 -23.18 -5.08
C VAL A 191 9.07 -23.09 -5.38
N THR A 192 9.39 -22.39 -6.45
CA THR A 192 10.78 -22.07 -6.79
C THR A 192 11.05 -20.59 -6.52
N LYS A 193 12.06 -20.29 -5.69
CA LYS A 193 12.56 -18.93 -5.49
C LYS A 193 13.38 -18.53 -6.71
N ILE A 194 12.96 -17.47 -7.41
CA ILE A 194 13.59 -17.02 -8.66
C ILE A 194 14.38 -15.73 -8.49
N LYS A 195 14.10 -14.93 -7.47
CA LYS A 195 14.77 -13.66 -7.21
C LYS A 195 14.91 -13.39 -5.72
N ASP A 196 16.05 -12.83 -5.39
CA ASP A 196 16.36 -12.25 -4.10
C ASP A 196 17.04 -10.90 -4.37
N ASP A 197 16.38 -9.81 -4.05
CA ASP A 197 16.93 -8.47 -4.33
C ASP A 197 17.91 -7.98 -3.26
N GLY A 198 18.16 -8.81 -2.23
CA GLY A 198 19.01 -8.45 -1.10
C GLY A 198 18.36 -7.45 -0.12
N CYS A 199 17.14 -7.00 -0.41
CA CYS A 199 16.38 -6.02 0.36
C CYS A 199 15.13 -6.63 1.02
N ASN A 200 15.18 -7.93 1.34
CA ASN A 200 14.07 -8.68 1.92
C ASN A 200 12.82 -8.77 1.03
N PHE A 201 12.98 -8.64 -0.27
CA PHE A 201 11.94 -8.94 -1.23
C PHE A 201 12.34 -10.16 -2.05
N TYR A 202 11.46 -11.15 -2.11
CA TYR A 202 11.69 -12.41 -2.77
C TYR A 202 10.59 -12.69 -3.79
N ASP A 203 10.97 -13.09 -5.00
CA ASP A 203 10.03 -13.60 -6.00
C ASP A 203 10.05 -15.13 -6.02
N TYR A 204 8.86 -15.72 -6.07
CA TYR A 204 8.61 -17.14 -6.16
C TYR A 204 7.76 -17.47 -7.39
N VAL A 205 7.88 -18.69 -7.85
CA VAL A 205 7.00 -19.27 -8.89
C VAL A 205 6.34 -20.54 -8.35
N TRP A 206 5.04 -20.66 -8.57
CA TRP A 206 4.23 -21.83 -8.34
C TRP A 206 3.41 -22.12 -9.60
N GLU A 207 3.57 -23.31 -10.20
CA GLU A 207 2.85 -23.73 -11.42
C GLU A 207 2.89 -22.67 -12.56
N GLY A 208 4.02 -21.99 -12.72
CA GLY A 208 4.19 -20.92 -13.71
C GLY A 208 3.66 -19.53 -13.30
N HIS A 209 3.04 -19.41 -12.15
CA HIS A 209 2.55 -18.13 -11.60
C HIS A 209 3.58 -17.51 -10.67
N GLN A 210 3.95 -16.26 -10.94
CA GLN A 210 4.91 -15.52 -10.12
C GLN A 210 4.21 -14.74 -9.02
N PHE A 211 4.82 -14.67 -7.84
CA PHE A 211 4.40 -13.84 -6.73
C PHE A 211 5.57 -13.35 -5.88
N GLY A 212 5.40 -12.19 -5.25
CA GLY A 212 6.40 -11.58 -4.38
C GLY A 212 6.11 -11.78 -2.90
N VAL A 213 7.15 -11.86 -2.11
CA VAL A 213 7.09 -11.92 -0.65
C VAL A 213 8.01 -10.87 -0.07
N PHE A 214 7.48 -9.98 0.76
CA PHE A 214 8.29 -9.16 1.63
C PHE A 214 8.65 -9.94 2.88
N GLY A 215 9.94 -10.18 3.08
CA GLY A 215 10.48 -10.70 4.33
C GLY A 215 10.49 -9.65 5.44
N ASN A 216 11.08 -9.99 6.58
CA ASN A 216 11.16 -9.08 7.73
C ASN A 216 11.96 -7.83 7.37
N TYR A 217 11.28 -6.70 7.37
CA TYR A 217 11.82 -5.42 6.97
C TYR A 217 12.70 -4.86 8.10
N THR A 218 13.99 -5.04 7.99
CA THR A 218 14.96 -4.61 9.02
C THR A 218 15.62 -3.26 8.74
N GLY A 219 15.30 -2.62 7.62
CA GLY A 219 15.84 -1.32 7.26
C GLY A 219 14.89 -0.53 6.38
N TYR A 220 14.43 0.60 6.88
CA TYR A 220 13.76 1.60 6.06
C TYR A 220 14.81 2.60 5.59
N ASP A 221 15.07 2.58 4.32
CA ASP A 221 15.75 3.70 3.70
C ASP A 221 14.81 4.89 3.67
N ASP A 222 15.33 6.09 3.83
CA ASP A 222 14.59 7.35 3.72
C ASP A 222 14.17 7.62 2.26
N THR A 223 13.50 6.65 1.66
CA THR A 223 13.19 6.65 0.22
C THR A 223 11.80 7.19 -0.10
N ASP A 224 10.96 7.38 0.91
CA ASP A 224 9.58 7.82 0.76
C ASP A 224 9.33 9.19 1.37
N ILE A 225 8.62 10.04 0.64
CA ILE A 225 7.96 11.23 1.18
C ILE A 225 6.52 10.87 1.49
N ILE A 226 6.15 10.95 2.76
CA ILE A 226 4.80 10.65 3.22
C ILE A 226 4.04 11.95 3.42
N ILE A 227 2.93 12.12 2.72
CA ILE A 227 2.03 13.27 2.82
C ILE A 227 0.73 12.78 3.45
N SER A 228 0.31 13.39 4.56
CA SER A 228 -0.86 12.91 5.30
C SER A 228 -1.69 14.02 5.93
N PRO A 229 -2.93 13.74 6.38
CA PRO A 229 -3.80 14.70 7.07
C PRO A 229 -3.27 15.19 8.42
N VAL A 230 -2.22 14.57 8.96
CA VAL A 230 -1.67 14.88 10.29
C VAL A 230 -0.23 15.38 10.22
N GLY A 231 0.33 15.49 9.04
CA GLY A 231 1.67 15.99 8.79
C GLY A 231 2.36 15.23 7.67
N ASN A 232 3.53 15.72 7.32
CA ASN A 232 4.37 15.16 6.27
C ASN A 232 5.62 14.53 6.89
N PHE A 233 6.05 13.39 6.38
CA PHE A 233 7.13 12.59 6.96
C PHE A 233 8.07 12.07 5.87
N CYS A 234 9.34 11.86 6.21
CA CYS A 234 10.32 11.23 5.32
C CYS A 234 10.53 9.74 5.59
N LYS A 235 10.00 9.21 6.70
CA LYS A 235 10.22 7.83 7.12
C LYS A 235 8.93 7.11 7.44
N TRP A 236 8.89 5.84 7.07
CA TRP A 236 7.75 4.97 7.34
C TRP A 236 7.66 4.55 8.82
N GLU A 237 8.77 4.26 9.46
CA GLU A 237 8.82 3.85 10.87
C GLU A 237 8.19 4.87 11.83
N MET A 238 8.02 6.11 11.41
CA MET A 238 7.33 7.14 12.19
C MET A 238 5.85 6.84 12.43
N TYR A 239 5.29 5.86 11.75
CA TYR A 239 3.92 5.42 11.95
C TYR A 239 3.76 4.35 13.03
N CYS A 240 4.85 3.73 13.50
CA CYS A 240 4.80 2.63 14.45
C CYS A 240 5.58 3.00 15.70
N ASP A 241 4.96 2.88 16.85
CA ASP A 241 5.69 2.90 18.10
C ASP A 241 6.21 1.49 18.44
N LYS A 242 7.22 1.44 19.31
CA LYS A 242 7.87 0.20 19.72
C LYS A 242 6.99 -0.73 20.58
N VAL A 243 5.80 -0.26 20.98
CA VAL A 243 4.87 -0.98 21.87
C VAL A 243 3.71 -1.58 21.09
N GLY A 244 3.65 -1.36 19.78
CA GLY A 244 2.59 -1.86 18.93
C GLY A 244 1.32 -1.03 18.92
N ASN A 245 1.29 0.10 19.62
CA ASN A 245 0.30 1.14 19.41
C ASN A 245 0.72 1.95 18.20
N ARG A 246 -0.07 1.90 17.15
CA ARG A 246 0.21 2.61 15.92
C ARG A 246 -0.48 3.94 15.97
N GLU A 247 0.22 4.92 16.48
CA GLU A 247 -0.14 6.32 16.31
C GLU A 247 0.73 6.91 15.21
N LEU A 248 0.13 7.76 14.39
CA LEU A 248 0.92 8.64 13.55
C LEU A 248 1.76 9.52 14.45
N ASN A 249 3.06 9.47 14.29
CA ASN A 249 3.95 10.30 15.08
C ASN A 249 3.64 11.77 14.79
N LYS A 250 3.11 12.47 15.78
CA LYS A 250 2.67 13.85 15.67
C LYS A 250 3.80 14.86 15.92
N THR A 251 4.96 14.39 16.37
CA THR A 251 5.93 15.27 17.00
C THR A 251 6.94 15.87 16.04
N GLU A 252 7.15 15.27 14.87
CA GLU A 252 8.09 15.84 13.90
C GLU A 252 7.62 15.59 12.49
N SER A 253 7.17 16.64 11.85
CA SER A 253 7.02 16.67 10.40
C SER A 253 8.41 16.62 9.77
N SER A 254 8.89 15.44 9.51
CA SER A 254 10.21 15.27 8.92
C SER A 254 10.25 15.75 7.46
N VAL A 255 9.11 15.95 6.80
CA VAL A 255 9.08 16.67 5.53
C VAL A 255 9.45 18.13 5.72
N ASP A 256 9.06 18.76 6.81
CA ASP A 256 9.58 20.11 7.12
C ASP A 256 11.08 20.08 7.33
N ILE A 257 11.62 19.07 7.99
CA ILE A 257 13.07 18.87 8.16
C ILE A 257 13.68 18.41 6.83
N GLY A 258 13.11 17.43 6.18
CA GLY A 258 13.56 16.88 4.89
C GLY A 258 13.43 17.88 3.75
N ALA A 259 12.31 18.61 3.65
CA ALA A 259 12.13 19.65 2.67
C ALA A 259 13.04 20.87 2.92
N ARG A 260 13.35 21.20 4.17
CA ARG A 260 14.38 22.19 4.48
C ARG A 260 15.78 21.72 4.09
N LYS A 261 16.09 20.43 4.22
CA LYS A 261 17.32 19.83 3.71
C LYS A 261 17.34 19.72 2.19
N LEU A 262 16.21 19.36 1.58
CA LEU A 262 16.05 19.26 0.13
C LEU A 262 16.12 20.61 -0.61
N ILE A 263 15.81 21.72 0.08
CA ILE A 263 15.77 23.06 -0.51
C ILE A 263 17.03 23.88 -0.19
N LYS A 264 17.79 23.48 0.80
CA LYS A 264 19.03 24.17 1.19
C LYS A 264 20.28 23.70 0.47
N ASN A 265 20.18 22.63 -0.31
CA ASN A 265 21.23 22.09 -1.16
C ASN A 265 20.83 22.23 -2.63
#